data_5d283e6a160a1f3e37a7565397ad6c0a
#
_entry.id   5d283e6a160a1f3e37a7565397ad6c0a
#
_cell.length_a   1.000
_cell.length_b   1.000
_cell.length_c   1.000
_cell.angle_alpha   90.00
_cell.angle_beta   90.00
_cell.angle_gamma   90.00
#
_symmetry.space_group_name_H-M   'P 1'
#
loop_
_entity.id
_entity.type
_entity.pdbx_description
1 polymer ?
#
loop_
_entity_poly.entity_id
_entity_poly.type
_entity_poly.pdbx_seq_one_letter_code
_entity_poly.pdbx_strand_id
1 'polypeptide(L)'
;MNDGLDVDVLTACWARLCLVLCRPYEVNGRLVCIADGIKAPKEGRRMPGVKSLHQESSGNTKPEFIMGHSLQAMSILVHAGVAGVAAIPLISRIHEGLVLSNRDTKTLLDKLVALVLWLASCWDRKVLLVADAYYASGKVIVPLLGQGHHLLTRLKSNAVAYQCAAQPDKRTRGRPAVYGQKVALKDLAKEGGAFASAASPVYGEQGVSVRYRAVQLLWRPVGRVVRFCIVHHPKRGTIFLLSTDLTLEPLEMLKLYGYRFKIELGFRQAVHVIGAYAYHFWMAQMTPVRRGDGDQYLHRKSDSYRDGVRRKLGAYHAHVQLGCIAQGLLQYLAIEHTAAVWRNFGSWLRTMNLSMPPSELVVASALRSTLWELLAVPSLAPDLAKILLKYRRCDPPPETEQVRA
;
A
#
# COMPACT_ATOMS: atom_id res chain seq x y z
N MET A 1 23.69 12.97 -3.95
CA MET A 1 23.51 11.50 -3.81
C MET A 1 24.17 10.90 -5.03
N ASN A 2 25.10 10.01 -4.78
CA ASN A 2 25.91 9.37 -5.83
C ASN A 2 25.00 8.54 -6.76
N ASP A 3 25.38 8.47 -8.04
CA ASP A 3 24.77 7.63 -9.07
C ASP A 3 24.85 6.11 -8.76
N GLY A 4 25.30 5.74 -7.57
CA GLY A 4 25.55 4.36 -7.15
C GLY A 4 24.39 3.60 -6.49
N LEU A 5 23.25 4.23 -6.17
CA LEU A 5 22.11 3.54 -5.55
C LEU A 5 21.00 3.36 -6.57
N ASP A 6 20.91 2.16 -7.15
CA ASP A 6 19.76 1.76 -7.95
C ASP A 6 18.58 1.40 -7.03
N VAL A 7 17.55 2.24 -7.04
CA VAL A 7 16.37 2.11 -6.18
C VAL A 7 15.55 0.87 -6.53
N ASP A 8 15.55 0.44 -7.79
CA ASP A 8 14.78 -0.74 -8.21
C ASP A 8 15.50 -2.02 -7.79
N VAL A 9 16.84 -2.06 -7.90
CA VAL A 9 17.65 -3.16 -7.32
C VAL A 9 17.46 -3.24 -5.81
N LEU A 10 17.56 -2.10 -5.11
CA LEU A 10 17.33 -2.06 -3.65
C LEU A 10 15.93 -2.57 -3.28
N THR A 11 14.91 -2.17 -4.03
CA THR A 11 13.52 -2.61 -3.79
C THR A 11 13.36 -4.10 -4.06
N ALA A 12 13.96 -4.63 -5.13
CA ALA A 12 13.92 -6.05 -5.45
C ALA A 12 14.63 -6.90 -4.38
N CYS A 13 15.79 -6.44 -3.88
CA CYS A 13 16.49 -7.08 -2.77
C CYS A 13 15.63 -7.07 -1.50
N TRP A 14 15.02 -5.93 -1.17
CA TRP A 14 14.12 -5.83 -0.03
C TRP A 14 12.91 -6.76 -0.15
N ALA A 15 12.26 -6.77 -1.31
CA ALA A 15 11.10 -7.65 -1.54
C ALA A 15 11.45 -9.14 -1.36
N ARG A 16 12.61 -9.57 -1.85
CA ARG A 16 13.11 -10.95 -1.63
C ARG A 16 13.45 -11.20 -0.18
N LEU A 17 14.11 -10.25 0.48
CA LEU A 17 14.47 -10.36 1.89
C LEU A 17 13.23 -10.51 2.79
N CYS A 18 12.11 -9.84 2.47
CA CYS A 18 10.85 -10.00 3.19
C CYS A 18 10.34 -11.44 3.18
N LEU A 19 10.54 -12.19 2.08
CA LEU A 19 10.14 -13.62 2.03
C LEU A 19 11.04 -14.53 2.87
N VAL A 20 12.28 -14.10 3.13
CA VAL A 20 13.23 -14.83 3.97
C VAL A 20 13.03 -14.52 5.46
N LEU A 21 12.85 -13.24 5.78
CA LEU A 21 12.74 -12.78 7.17
C LEU A 21 11.36 -13.03 7.77
N CYS A 22 10.31 -12.90 6.97
CA CYS A 22 8.93 -12.96 7.44
C CYS A 22 8.24 -14.21 6.92
N ARG A 23 7.18 -14.62 7.61
CA ARG A 23 6.29 -15.69 7.15
C ARG A 23 5.14 -15.07 6.31
N PRO A 24 5.18 -15.13 4.96
CA PRO A 24 4.16 -14.52 4.12
C PRO A 24 2.77 -15.12 4.38
N TYR A 25 1.74 -14.28 4.29
CA TYR A 25 0.36 -14.74 4.30
C TYR A 25 -0.02 -15.15 2.87
N GLU A 26 -0.39 -16.40 2.71
CA GLU A 26 -0.72 -16.99 1.42
C GLU A 26 -2.15 -17.53 1.40
N VAL A 27 -2.81 -17.36 0.26
CA VAL A 27 -4.12 -17.96 -0.01
C VAL A 27 -4.13 -18.56 -1.41
N ASN A 28 -4.58 -19.80 -1.52
CA ASN A 28 -4.61 -20.55 -2.78
C ASN A 28 -3.26 -20.55 -3.52
N GLY A 29 -2.14 -20.67 -2.78
CA GLY A 29 -0.78 -20.65 -3.32
C GLY A 29 -0.29 -19.29 -3.83
N ARG A 30 -0.97 -18.18 -3.47
CA ARG A 30 -0.63 -16.83 -3.86
C ARG A 30 -0.24 -15.98 -2.66
N LEU A 31 0.80 -15.17 -2.82
CA LEU A 31 1.17 -14.15 -1.84
C LEU A 31 0.07 -13.08 -1.78
N VAL A 32 -0.39 -12.75 -0.58
CA VAL A 32 -1.39 -11.69 -0.42
C VAL A 32 -0.69 -10.34 -0.27
N CYS A 33 -0.97 -9.45 -1.20
CA CYS A 33 -0.45 -8.08 -1.18
C CYS A 33 -1.59 -7.07 -1.10
N ILE A 34 -1.31 -5.93 -0.48
CA ILE A 34 -2.25 -4.81 -0.38
C ILE A 34 -1.66 -3.64 -1.17
N ALA A 35 -2.48 -2.94 -1.95
CA ALA A 35 -2.09 -1.69 -2.60
C ALA A 35 -3.06 -0.57 -2.26
N ASP A 36 -2.50 0.62 -2.07
CA ASP A 36 -3.27 1.85 -1.85
C ASP A 36 -2.44 3.08 -2.24
N GLY A 37 -3.11 4.23 -2.40
CA GLY A 37 -2.48 5.51 -2.64
C GLY A 37 -2.25 6.31 -1.36
N ILE A 38 -1.15 7.08 -1.31
CA ILE A 38 -0.94 8.08 -0.26
C ILE A 38 -0.63 9.44 -0.87
N LYS A 39 -1.25 10.49 -0.32
CA LYS A 39 -0.98 11.89 -0.66
C LYS A 39 -0.09 12.49 0.41
N ALA A 40 1.17 12.81 0.05
CA ALA A 40 2.15 13.39 0.95
C ALA A 40 2.22 14.91 0.74
N PRO A 41 1.78 15.73 1.71
CA PRO A 41 1.85 17.20 1.60
C PRO A 41 3.29 17.67 1.40
N LYS A 42 3.48 18.69 0.55
CA LYS A 42 4.77 19.32 0.27
C LYS A 42 4.59 20.83 0.09
N GLU A 43 5.35 21.59 0.85
CA GLU A 43 5.33 23.05 0.77
C GLU A 43 6.35 23.59 -0.25
N GLY A 44 7.30 22.76 -0.65
CA GLY A 44 8.38 23.14 -1.56
C GLY A 44 7.88 23.43 -2.98
N ARG A 45 7.98 24.71 -3.39
CA ARG A 45 7.50 25.18 -4.71
C ARG A 45 8.40 24.79 -5.88
N ARG A 46 9.60 24.30 -5.64
CA ARG A 46 10.58 23.84 -6.66
C ARG A 46 10.86 22.33 -6.54
N MET A 47 9.80 21.58 -6.26
CA MET A 47 9.88 20.11 -6.18
C MET A 47 9.21 19.48 -7.40
N PRO A 48 9.95 18.73 -8.23
CA PRO A 48 9.36 18.00 -9.34
C PRO A 48 8.27 17.03 -8.91
N GLY A 49 7.11 17.09 -9.60
CA GLY A 49 5.96 16.23 -9.31
C GLY A 49 4.99 16.75 -8.25
N VAL A 50 5.32 17.86 -7.57
CA VAL A 50 4.36 18.51 -6.66
C VAL A 50 3.24 19.15 -7.48
N LYS A 51 2.00 18.88 -7.10
CA LYS A 51 0.78 19.39 -7.73
C LYS A 51 -0.33 19.60 -6.71
N SER A 52 -1.40 20.27 -7.11
CA SER A 52 -2.64 20.30 -6.34
C SER A 52 -3.32 18.94 -6.36
N LEU A 53 -3.62 18.40 -5.19
CA LEU A 53 -4.25 17.10 -4.97
C LEU A 53 -5.53 17.27 -4.19
N HIS A 54 -6.65 16.79 -4.75
CA HIS A 54 -7.93 16.74 -4.05
C HIS A 54 -7.89 15.68 -2.95
N GLN A 55 -8.30 16.03 -1.73
CA GLN A 55 -8.44 15.09 -0.62
C GLN A 55 -9.87 14.57 -0.56
N GLU A 56 -10.04 13.25 -0.68
CA GLU A 56 -11.36 12.59 -0.63
C GLU A 56 -11.88 12.39 0.82
N SER A 57 -11.30 13.07 1.80
CA SER A 57 -11.75 12.95 3.19
C SER A 57 -13.00 13.78 3.43
N SER A 58 -14.06 13.16 3.92
CA SER A 58 -15.32 13.79 4.31
C SER A 58 -15.26 14.61 5.62
N GLY A 59 -14.09 14.87 6.17
CA GLY A 59 -13.93 15.58 7.45
C GLY A 59 -13.68 17.08 7.24
N ASN A 60 -14.43 17.93 7.96
CA ASN A 60 -14.30 19.39 7.92
C ASN A 60 -12.96 19.96 8.45
N THR A 61 -12.08 19.11 8.94
CA THR A 61 -10.79 19.51 9.56
C THR A 61 -9.61 19.52 8.60
N LYS A 62 -9.77 18.98 7.39
CA LYS A 62 -8.71 18.92 6.38
C LYS A 62 -9.09 19.77 5.17
N PRO A 63 -8.14 20.53 4.59
CA PRO A 63 -8.43 21.29 3.37
C PRO A 63 -8.79 20.32 2.23
N GLU A 64 -9.73 20.74 1.38
CA GLU A 64 -10.17 19.99 0.22
C GLU A 64 -9.02 19.70 -0.75
N PHE A 65 -8.07 20.62 -0.88
CA PHE A 65 -6.90 20.52 -1.74
C PHE A 65 -5.61 20.73 -0.96
N ILE A 66 -4.61 19.91 -1.23
CA ILE A 66 -3.24 20.09 -0.75
C ILE A 66 -2.27 20.14 -1.91
N MET A 67 -1.18 20.90 -1.74
CA MET A 67 0.00 20.74 -2.60
C MET A 67 0.82 19.56 -2.11
N GLY A 68 1.21 18.64 -3.01
CA GLY A 68 1.93 17.47 -2.57
C GLY A 68 2.30 16.48 -3.67
N HIS A 69 2.85 15.36 -3.23
CA HIS A 69 3.07 14.19 -4.07
C HIS A 69 1.99 13.15 -3.83
N SER A 70 1.47 12.58 -4.92
CA SER A 70 0.63 11.38 -4.89
C SER A 70 1.51 10.17 -5.17
N LEU A 71 1.49 9.20 -4.27
CA LEU A 71 2.29 7.99 -4.38
C LEU A 71 1.41 6.76 -4.37
N GLN A 72 1.77 5.78 -5.19
CA GLN A 72 1.23 4.43 -5.15
C GLN A 72 2.13 3.57 -4.28
N ALA A 73 1.54 2.89 -3.29
CA ALA A 73 2.25 2.01 -2.40
C ALA A 73 1.73 0.58 -2.46
N MET A 74 2.60 -0.37 -2.11
CA MET A 74 2.26 -1.78 -1.99
C MET A 74 2.97 -2.39 -0.79
N SER A 75 2.23 -3.21 -0.04
CA SER A 75 2.72 -3.98 1.11
C SER A 75 2.40 -5.46 0.94
N ILE A 76 3.21 -6.34 1.51
CA ILE A 76 2.92 -7.77 1.62
C ILE A 76 2.33 -8.07 3.01
N LEU A 77 1.31 -8.93 3.05
CA LEU A 77 0.81 -9.47 4.31
C LEU A 77 1.70 -10.57 4.82
N VAL A 78 1.98 -10.56 6.12
CA VAL A 78 2.76 -11.58 6.81
C VAL A 78 2.06 -12.00 8.10
N HIS A 79 2.29 -13.22 8.54
CA HIS A 79 1.82 -13.69 9.84
C HIS A 79 2.55 -12.94 10.97
N ALA A 80 1.81 -12.50 11.98
CA ALA A 80 2.32 -11.74 13.12
C ALA A 80 1.96 -12.39 14.47
N GLY A 81 2.01 -13.71 14.53
CA GLY A 81 1.70 -14.48 15.73
C GLY A 81 0.31 -14.14 16.29
N VAL A 82 0.23 -13.83 17.57
CA VAL A 82 -1.01 -13.48 18.27
C VAL A 82 -1.69 -12.20 17.74
N ALA A 83 -0.95 -11.32 17.07
CA ALA A 83 -1.51 -10.14 16.41
C ALA A 83 -2.19 -10.47 15.05
N GLY A 84 -2.16 -11.74 14.64
CA GLY A 84 -2.75 -12.23 13.41
C GLY A 84 -1.88 -11.91 12.18
N VAL A 85 -2.01 -10.72 11.63
CA VAL A 85 -1.36 -10.33 10.35
C VAL A 85 -0.80 -8.91 10.45
N ALA A 86 0.38 -8.70 9.86
CA ALA A 86 0.98 -7.39 9.63
C ALA A 86 1.11 -7.10 8.12
N ALA A 87 1.25 -5.83 7.75
CA ALA A 87 1.48 -5.38 6.38
C ALA A 87 2.88 -4.76 6.29
N ILE A 88 3.84 -5.50 5.73
CA ILE A 88 5.22 -5.04 5.54
C ILE A 88 5.29 -4.17 4.28
N PRO A 89 5.69 -2.90 4.37
CA PRO A 89 5.79 -2.03 3.21
C PRO A 89 6.93 -2.48 2.29
N LEU A 90 6.62 -2.65 1.01
CA LEU A 90 7.56 -3.08 -0.01
C LEU A 90 8.10 -1.90 -0.81
N ILE A 91 7.18 -1.05 -1.26
CA ILE A 91 7.48 0.02 -2.22
C ILE A 91 6.45 1.13 -2.12
N SER A 92 6.89 2.36 -2.37
CA SER A 92 6.02 3.49 -2.63
C SER A 92 6.67 4.40 -3.68
N ARG A 93 5.92 4.74 -4.75
CA ARG A 93 6.43 5.50 -5.90
C ARG A 93 5.50 6.65 -6.24
N ILE A 94 6.06 7.81 -6.54
CA ILE A 94 5.32 8.94 -7.12
C ILE A 94 4.79 8.49 -8.48
N HIS A 95 3.47 8.57 -8.67
CA HIS A 95 2.82 8.04 -9.86
C HIS A 95 2.09 9.10 -10.71
N GLU A 96 1.98 10.33 -10.22
CA GLU A 96 1.41 11.46 -10.96
C GLU A 96 2.18 12.76 -10.68
N GLY A 97 1.79 13.85 -11.32
CA GLY A 97 2.42 15.17 -11.16
C GLY A 97 3.45 15.51 -12.24
N LEU A 98 3.91 14.52 -13.00
CA LEU A 98 4.90 14.71 -14.08
C LEU A 98 4.42 14.07 -15.38
N VAL A 99 4.41 14.84 -16.46
CA VAL A 99 4.11 14.40 -17.83
C VAL A 99 5.39 14.46 -18.63
N LEU A 100 6.07 13.31 -18.79
CA LEU A 100 7.34 13.20 -19.50
C LEU A 100 7.16 13.22 -21.03
N SER A 101 6.04 12.71 -21.51
CA SER A 101 5.69 12.64 -22.93
C SER A 101 4.19 12.89 -23.10
N ASN A 102 3.82 13.67 -24.11
CA ASN A 102 2.43 13.85 -24.53
C ASN A 102 1.83 12.59 -25.20
N ARG A 103 2.66 11.59 -25.48
CA ARG A 103 2.26 10.28 -26.03
C ARG A 103 2.06 9.22 -24.94
N ASP A 104 2.39 9.54 -23.68
CA ASP A 104 2.17 8.61 -22.58
C ASP A 104 0.70 8.59 -22.19
N THR A 105 0.01 7.51 -22.55
CA THR A 105 -1.41 7.27 -22.25
C THR A 105 -1.63 6.45 -20.99
N LYS A 106 -0.56 6.12 -20.25
CA LYS A 106 -0.64 5.30 -19.04
C LYS A 106 -1.39 6.02 -17.94
N THR A 107 -2.45 5.40 -17.48
CA THR A 107 -3.23 5.85 -16.33
C THR A 107 -2.59 5.42 -15.01
N LEU A 108 -3.09 5.92 -13.88
CA LEU A 108 -2.65 5.47 -12.55
C LEU A 108 -2.87 3.97 -12.35
N LEU A 109 -3.96 3.42 -12.94
CA LEU A 109 -4.25 1.99 -12.91
C LEU A 109 -3.20 1.17 -13.67
N ASP A 110 -2.76 1.64 -14.83
CA ASP A 110 -1.71 0.97 -15.61
C ASP A 110 -0.36 0.98 -14.87
N LYS A 111 -0.07 2.07 -14.14
CA LYS A 111 1.14 2.19 -13.31
C LYS A 111 1.11 1.24 -12.12
N LEU A 112 -0.06 1.07 -11.46
CA LEU A 112 -0.21 0.06 -10.42
C LEU A 112 0.02 -1.35 -10.97
N VAL A 113 -0.61 -1.69 -12.10
CA VAL A 113 -0.43 -3.01 -12.72
C VAL A 113 1.04 -3.29 -12.99
N ALA A 114 1.76 -2.33 -13.60
CA ALA A 114 3.19 -2.47 -13.86
C ALA A 114 3.99 -2.71 -12.57
N LEU A 115 3.64 -2.01 -11.48
CA LEU A 115 4.28 -2.17 -10.18
C LEU A 115 4.03 -3.57 -9.59
N VAL A 116 2.79 -4.06 -9.63
CA VAL A 116 2.42 -5.39 -9.12
C VAL A 116 3.13 -6.49 -9.91
N LEU A 117 3.10 -6.42 -11.26
CA LEU A 117 3.74 -7.41 -12.11
C LEU A 117 5.26 -7.43 -11.93
N TRP A 118 5.87 -6.25 -11.78
CA TRP A 118 7.29 -6.15 -11.51
C TRP A 118 7.68 -6.77 -10.16
N LEU A 119 6.95 -6.47 -9.07
CA LEU A 119 7.20 -7.09 -7.77
C LEU A 119 6.97 -8.60 -7.80
N ALA A 120 5.91 -9.07 -8.46
CA ALA A 120 5.64 -10.49 -8.62
C ALA A 120 6.78 -11.22 -9.35
N SER A 121 7.38 -10.57 -10.36
CA SER A 121 8.55 -11.12 -11.08
C SER A 121 9.80 -11.19 -10.20
N CYS A 122 9.97 -10.26 -9.23
CA CYS A 122 11.09 -10.32 -8.28
C CYS A 122 11.04 -11.58 -7.39
N TRP A 123 9.85 -12.13 -7.16
CA TRP A 123 9.63 -13.31 -6.31
C TRP A 123 9.46 -14.61 -7.10
N ASP A 124 9.20 -14.52 -8.40
CA ASP A 124 8.71 -15.63 -9.23
C ASP A 124 7.48 -16.32 -8.60
N ARG A 125 6.57 -15.53 -8.04
CA ARG A 125 5.38 -16.00 -7.31
C ARG A 125 4.12 -15.30 -7.81
N LYS A 126 3.00 -16.00 -7.72
CA LYS A 126 1.68 -15.41 -8.02
C LYS A 126 1.17 -14.59 -6.83
N VAL A 127 0.42 -13.55 -7.13
CA VAL A 127 -0.08 -12.57 -6.15
C VAL A 127 -1.61 -12.54 -6.18
N LEU A 128 -2.22 -12.48 -5.01
CA LEU A 128 -3.59 -12.00 -4.79
C LEU A 128 -3.49 -10.56 -4.28
N LEU A 129 -3.81 -9.61 -5.14
CA LEU A 129 -3.84 -8.19 -4.79
C LEU A 129 -5.15 -7.85 -4.07
N VAL A 130 -5.08 -7.19 -2.93
CA VAL A 130 -6.24 -6.63 -2.23
C VAL A 130 -6.17 -5.11 -2.34
N ALA A 131 -7.18 -4.50 -2.95
CA ALA A 131 -7.21 -3.06 -3.20
C ALA A 131 -8.62 -2.48 -3.05
N ASP A 132 -8.74 -1.16 -2.99
CA ASP A 132 -10.03 -0.49 -2.82
C ASP A 132 -10.89 -0.50 -4.11
N ALA A 133 -12.09 0.09 -4.04
CA ALA A 133 -13.03 0.12 -5.16
C ALA A 133 -12.53 0.91 -6.38
N TYR A 134 -11.55 1.80 -6.23
CA TYR A 134 -10.94 2.54 -7.33
C TYR A 134 -10.26 1.60 -8.35
N TYR A 135 -9.71 0.50 -7.86
CA TYR A 135 -9.00 -0.50 -8.67
C TYR A 135 -9.93 -1.57 -9.27
N ALA A 136 -11.23 -1.52 -9.03
CA ALA A 136 -12.24 -2.39 -9.62
C ALA A 136 -12.45 -2.06 -11.12
N SER A 137 -11.48 -2.37 -11.96
CA SER A 137 -11.43 -1.98 -13.37
C SER A 137 -10.86 -3.10 -14.25
N GLY A 138 -11.37 -3.20 -15.47
CA GLY A 138 -10.80 -4.09 -16.50
C GLY A 138 -9.33 -3.77 -16.78
N LYS A 139 -8.91 -2.50 -16.70
CA LYS A 139 -7.51 -2.08 -16.85
C LYS A 139 -6.57 -2.70 -15.81
N VAL A 140 -7.06 -3.01 -14.62
CA VAL A 140 -6.29 -3.69 -13.57
C VAL A 140 -6.42 -5.20 -13.70
N ILE A 141 -7.65 -5.68 -13.83
CA ILE A 141 -7.94 -7.12 -13.70
C ILE A 141 -7.43 -7.90 -14.90
N VAL A 142 -7.65 -7.41 -16.13
CA VAL A 142 -7.31 -8.17 -17.33
C VAL A 142 -5.81 -8.46 -17.43
N PRO A 143 -4.90 -7.47 -17.25
CA PRO A 143 -3.47 -7.75 -17.28
C PRO A 143 -3.00 -8.65 -16.12
N LEU A 144 -3.56 -8.49 -14.91
CA LEU A 144 -3.22 -9.36 -13.76
C LEU A 144 -3.61 -10.81 -14.04
N LEU A 145 -4.83 -11.06 -14.51
CA LEU A 145 -5.29 -12.40 -14.89
C LEU A 145 -4.47 -13.00 -16.04
N GLY A 146 -4.03 -12.17 -16.99
CA GLY A 146 -3.17 -12.60 -18.09
C GLY A 146 -1.83 -13.18 -17.62
N GLN A 147 -1.38 -12.81 -16.43
CA GLN A 147 -0.16 -13.30 -15.79
C GLN A 147 -0.45 -14.27 -14.62
N GLY A 148 -1.69 -14.70 -14.44
CA GLY A 148 -2.11 -15.63 -13.37
C GLY A 148 -2.18 -15.02 -11.97
N HIS A 149 -2.19 -13.68 -11.88
CA HIS A 149 -2.44 -12.97 -10.62
C HIS A 149 -3.94 -12.68 -10.47
N HIS A 150 -4.37 -12.45 -9.22
CA HIS A 150 -5.76 -12.20 -8.91
C HIS A 150 -5.96 -10.88 -8.16
N LEU A 151 -7.18 -10.35 -8.22
CA LEU A 151 -7.61 -9.16 -7.47
C LEU A 151 -8.79 -9.50 -6.58
N LEU A 152 -8.74 -9.03 -5.33
CA LEU A 152 -9.86 -8.89 -4.43
C LEU A 152 -10.10 -7.41 -4.18
N THR A 153 -11.32 -6.94 -4.43
CA THR A 153 -11.66 -5.52 -4.28
C THR A 153 -13.11 -5.33 -3.84
N ARG A 154 -13.43 -4.12 -3.40
CA ARG A 154 -14.81 -3.70 -3.14
C ARG A 154 -15.43 -3.10 -4.40
N LEU A 155 -16.75 -3.21 -4.50
CA LEU A 155 -17.53 -2.58 -5.55
C LEU A 155 -18.44 -1.50 -4.99
N LYS A 156 -18.85 -0.59 -5.87
CA LYS A 156 -19.92 0.37 -5.59
C LYS A 156 -21.28 -0.35 -5.55
N SER A 157 -22.22 0.18 -4.78
CA SER A 157 -23.55 -0.42 -4.60
C SER A 157 -24.38 -0.54 -5.88
N ASN A 158 -24.09 0.27 -6.90
CA ASN A 158 -24.74 0.26 -8.21
C ASN A 158 -24.10 -0.70 -9.22
N ALA A 159 -23.18 -1.56 -8.78
CA ALA A 159 -22.50 -2.51 -9.66
C ALA A 159 -23.51 -3.52 -10.26
N VAL A 160 -23.28 -3.85 -11.53
CA VAL A 160 -24.10 -4.74 -12.33
C VAL A 160 -23.23 -5.87 -12.89
N ALA A 161 -23.77 -7.07 -12.86
CA ALA A 161 -23.22 -8.27 -13.48
C ALA A 161 -24.23 -8.91 -14.44
N TYR A 162 -23.87 -10.00 -15.07
CA TYR A 162 -24.73 -10.72 -16.02
C TYR A 162 -24.63 -12.21 -15.77
N GLN A 163 -25.72 -12.91 -16.03
CA GLN A 163 -25.67 -14.37 -16.21
C GLN A 163 -24.92 -14.68 -17.51
N CYS A 164 -24.31 -15.85 -17.61
CA CYS A 164 -23.84 -16.34 -18.90
C CYS A 164 -25.03 -16.50 -19.84
N ALA A 165 -24.89 -16.11 -21.10
CA ALA A 165 -25.94 -16.35 -22.07
C ALA A 165 -26.17 -17.85 -22.27
N ALA A 166 -27.44 -18.27 -22.34
CA ALA A 166 -27.75 -19.61 -22.71
C ALA A 166 -27.23 -19.88 -24.14
N GLN A 167 -26.60 -21.02 -24.34
CA GLN A 167 -26.24 -21.43 -25.70
C GLN A 167 -27.51 -21.87 -26.44
N PRO A 168 -27.78 -21.31 -27.63
CA PRO A 168 -28.94 -21.74 -28.38
C PRO A 168 -28.74 -23.16 -28.95
N ASP A 169 -29.76 -23.99 -28.86
CA ASP A 169 -29.74 -25.38 -29.36
C ASP A 169 -29.49 -25.47 -30.89
N LYS A 170 -29.78 -24.39 -31.59
CA LYS A 170 -29.52 -24.27 -33.03
C LYS A 170 -28.56 -23.10 -33.31
N ARG A 171 -27.59 -23.34 -34.22
CA ARG A 171 -26.68 -22.32 -34.68
C ARG A 171 -27.40 -21.16 -35.35
N THR A 172 -27.40 -20.00 -34.71
CA THR A 172 -28.00 -18.77 -35.26
C THR A 172 -26.94 -17.99 -36.06
N ARG A 173 -27.40 -17.17 -37.04
CA ARG A 173 -26.52 -16.31 -37.81
C ARG A 173 -25.99 -15.16 -36.93
N GLY A 174 -24.68 -14.95 -36.96
CA GLY A 174 -24.02 -13.88 -36.20
C GLY A 174 -23.16 -14.37 -35.02
N ARG A 175 -22.60 -13.41 -34.28
CA ARG A 175 -21.80 -13.73 -33.08
C ARG A 175 -22.72 -14.14 -31.94
N PRO A 176 -22.48 -15.30 -31.29
CA PRO A 176 -23.29 -15.73 -30.15
C PRO A 176 -23.31 -14.67 -29.04
N ALA A 177 -24.44 -14.51 -28.37
CA ALA A 177 -24.57 -13.65 -27.22
C ALA A 177 -23.63 -14.16 -26.08
N VAL A 178 -22.84 -13.26 -25.50
CA VAL A 178 -21.97 -13.59 -24.36
C VAL A 178 -22.70 -13.31 -23.05
N TYR A 179 -23.48 -12.22 -23.00
CA TYR A 179 -24.15 -11.72 -21.81
C TYR A 179 -25.61 -12.11 -21.82
N GLY A 180 -26.06 -12.85 -20.81
CA GLY A 180 -27.45 -13.18 -20.56
C GLY A 180 -28.17 -12.11 -19.74
N GLN A 181 -29.02 -12.53 -18.81
CA GLN A 181 -29.82 -11.63 -17.98
C GLN A 181 -28.94 -10.71 -17.15
N LYS A 182 -29.28 -9.41 -17.13
CA LYS A 182 -28.68 -8.39 -16.31
C LYS A 182 -29.07 -8.59 -14.84
N VAL A 183 -28.08 -8.55 -13.93
CA VAL A 183 -28.24 -8.73 -12.50
C VAL A 183 -27.64 -7.53 -11.77
N ALA A 184 -28.46 -6.72 -11.12
CA ALA A 184 -27.95 -5.65 -10.25
C ALA A 184 -27.62 -6.23 -8.87
N LEU A 185 -26.39 -6.04 -8.40
CA LEU A 185 -25.96 -6.62 -7.11
C LEU A 185 -26.78 -6.12 -5.93
N LYS A 186 -27.29 -4.87 -6.00
CA LYS A 186 -28.19 -4.32 -4.98
C LYS A 186 -29.53 -5.07 -4.87
N ASP A 187 -30.00 -5.68 -5.97
CA ASP A 187 -31.26 -6.44 -5.94
C ASP A 187 -31.01 -7.81 -5.32
N LEU A 188 -29.89 -8.46 -5.63
CA LEU A 188 -29.46 -9.67 -4.94
C LEU A 188 -29.30 -9.46 -3.42
N ALA A 189 -28.91 -8.27 -3.00
CA ALA A 189 -28.78 -7.92 -1.59
C ALA A 189 -30.12 -7.84 -0.84
N LYS A 190 -31.25 -7.63 -1.57
CA LYS A 190 -32.60 -7.56 -0.98
C LYS A 190 -33.26 -8.93 -0.82
N GLU A 191 -32.80 -9.94 -1.56
CA GLU A 191 -33.37 -11.30 -1.54
C GLU A 191 -33.02 -12.00 -0.22
N GLY A 192 -33.99 -12.07 0.70
CA GLY A 192 -33.76 -12.54 2.09
C GLY A 192 -33.40 -14.02 2.26
N GLY A 193 -33.79 -14.90 1.33
CA GLY A 193 -33.69 -16.36 1.50
C GLY A 193 -32.35 -17.01 1.18
N ALA A 194 -31.40 -16.28 0.56
CA ALA A 194 -30.18 -16.87 -0.01
C ALA A 194 -28.89 -16.54 0.77
N PHE A 195 -29.01 -16.03 2.00
CA PHE A 195 -27.87 -15.61 2.82
C PHE A 195 -27.56 -16.63 3.90
N ALA A 196 -26.29 -17.07 3.97
CA ALA A 196 -25.73 -17.77 5.10
C ALA A 196 -25.34 -16.78 6.21
N SER A 197 -25.31 -17.26 7.46
CA SER A 197 -24.86 -16.47 8.61
C SER A 197 -23.60 -17.08 9.21
N ALA A 198 -22.66 -16.23 9.63
CA ALA A 198 -21.45 -16.65 10.31
C ALA A 198 -20.93 -15.55 11.24
N ALA A 199 -20.03 -15.90 12.17
CA ALA A 199 -19.25 -14.93 12.91
C ALA A 199 -18.38 -14.10 11.95
N SER A 200 -18.26 -12.80 12.20
CA SER A 200 -17.40 -11.93 11.38
C SER A 200 -15.94 -12.37 11.48
N PRO A 201 -15.25 -12.63 10.35
CA PRO A 201 -13.83 -12.92 10.34
C PRO A 201 -12.95 -11.66 10.36
N VAL A 202 -13.56 -10.48 10.43
CA VAL A 202 -12.84 -9.20 10.35
C VAL A 202 -12.05 -8.98 11.63
N TYR A 203 -10.81 -8.56 11.48
CA TYR A 203 -9.90 -8.28 12.57
C TYR A 203 -10.51 -7.29 13.59
N GLY A 204 -10.39 -7.63 14.87
CA GLY A 204 -10.86 -6.79 15.99
C GLY A 204 -12.38 -6.85 16.22
N GLU A 205 -13.13 -7.67 15.49
CA GLU A 205 -14.57 -7.88 15.73
C GLU A 205 -14.80 -9.15 16.56
N GLN A 206 -15.41 -8.98 17.74
CA GLN A 206 -15.84 -10.08 18.60
C GLN A 206 -17.36 -10.04 18.76
N GLY A 207 -18.00 -11.20 18.73
CA GLY A 207 -19.45 -11.32 18.90
C GLY A 207 -20.28 -10.71 17.77
N VAL A 208 -19.67 -10.36 16.64
CA VAL A 208 -20.36 -9.78 15.49
C VAL A 208 -20.74 -10.89 14.50
N SER A 209 -22.03 -11.03 14.20
CA SER A 209 -22.52 -11.94 13.15
C SER A 209 -22.75 -11.16 11.86
N VAL A 210 -22.37 -11.77 10.74
CA VAL A 210 -22.59 -11.24 9.39
C VAL A 210 -23.44 -12.23 8.58
N ARG A 211 -24.26 -11.68 7.67
CA ARG A 211 -24.96 -12.49 6.67
C ARG A 211 -24.26 -12.28 5.34
N TYR A 212 -24.00 -13.36 4.61
CA TYR A 212 -23.28 -13.28 3.33
C TYR A 212 -23.87 -14.21 2.28
N ARG A 213 -23.70 -13.82 1.03
CA ARG A 213 -24.07 -14.59 -0.15
C ARG A 213 -22.97 -14.48 -1.21
N ALA A 214 -22.51 -15.59 -1.75
CA ALA A 214 -21.57 -15.61 -2.87
C ALA A 214 -22.26 -16.05 -4.14
N VAL A 215 -21.96 -15.39 -5.24
CA VAL A 215 -22.45 -15.73 -6.59
C VAL A 215 -21.34 -15.56 -7.62
N GLN A 216 -21.35 -16.39 -8.63
CA GLN A 216 -20.44 -16.30 -9.78
C GLN A 216 -21.21 -15.77 -10.98
N LEU A 217 -20.83 -14.61 -11.47
CA LEU A 217 -21.51 -13.93 -12.58
C LEU A 217 -20.50 -13.34 -13.55
N LEU A 218 -20.91 -13.16 -14.77
CA LEU A 218 -20.13 -12.54 -15.83
C LEU A 218 -20.04 -11.02 -15.56
N TRP A 219 -18.84 -10.49 -15.47
CA TRP A 219 -18.63 -9.07 -15.25
C TRP A 219 -18.11 -8.39 -16.52
N ARG A 220 -18.92 -7.46 -17.04
CA ARG A 220 -18.69 -6.82 -18.34
C ARG A 220 -17.33 -6.13 -18.48
N PRO A 221 -16.81 -5.39 -17.46
CA PRO A 221 -15.51 -4.73 -17.56
C PRO A 221 -14.33 -5.68 -17.81
N VAL A 222 -14.46 -6.96 -17.45
CA VAL A 222 -13.44 -7.99 -17.62
C VAL A 222 -13.76 -8.98 -18.74
N GLY A 223 -15.07 -9.12 -19.06
CA GLY A 223 -15.55 -10.10 -20.05
C GLY A 223 -15.44 -11.56 -19.58
N ARG A 224 -15.32 -11.79 -18.26
CA ARG A 224 -15.17 -13.12 -17.64
C ARG A 224 -16.06 -13.25 -16.41
N VAL A 225 -16.30 -14.49 -16.02
CA VAL A 225 -16.94 -14.82 -14.75
C VAL A 225 -15.99 -14.41 -13.61
N VAL A 226 -16.56 -13.77 -12.60
CA VAL A 226 -15.88 -13.40 -11.34
C VAL A 226 -16.78 -13.80 -10.17
N ARG A 227 -16.21 -13.91 -9.00
CA ARG A 227 -16.94 -14.21 -7.76
C ARG A 227 -17.30 -12.91 -7.05
N PHE A 228 -18.60 -12.72 -6.83
CA PHE A 228 -19.12 -11.65 -5.99
C PHE A 228 -19.47 -12.21 -4.61
N CYS A 229 -19.18 -11.43 -3.57
CA CYS A 229 -19.63 -11.69 -2.22
C CYS A 229 -20.40 -10.46 -1.71
N ILE A 230 -21.67 -10.65 -1.38
CA ILE A 230 -22.53 -9.64 -0.79
C ILE A 230 -22.58 -9.93 0.70
N VAL A 231 -22.23 -8.95 1.53
CA VAL A 231 -22.15 -9.09 2.98
C VAL A 231 -23.04 -8.04 3.64
N HIS A 232 -23.95 -8.46 4.49
CA HIS A 232 -24.69 -7.58 5.40
C HIS A 232 -23.99 -7.57 6.75
N HIS A 233 -23.40 -6.44 7.08
CA HIS A 233 -22.69 -6.22 8.33
C HIS A 233 -23.52 -5.31 9.22
N PRO A 234 -23.76 -5.63 10.51
CA PRO A 234 -24.69 -4.88 11.37
C PRO A 234 -24.28 -3.42 11.58
N LYS A 235 -22.97 -3.14 11.60
CA LYS A 235 -22.45 -1.77 11.80
C LYS A 235 -22.03 -1.07 10.52
N ARG A 236 -21.69 -1.80 9.45
CA ARG A 236 -21.09 -1.24 8.21
C ARG A 236 -22.05 -1.28 7.02
N GLY A 237 -23.27 -1.80 7.23
CA GLY A 237 -24.27 -1.95 6.17
C GLY A 237 -23.89 -3.01 5.14
N THR A 238 -24.36 -2.84 3.92
CA THR A 238 -24.13 -3.80 2.83
C THR A 238 -22.79 -3.53 2.14
N ILE A 239 -21.97 -4.56 2.04
CA ILE A 239 -20.64 -4.54 1.39
C ILE A 239 -20.70 -5.46 0.17
N PHE A 240 -20.20 -4.99 -0.96
CA PHE A 240 -20.08 -5.76 -2.19
C PHE A 240 -18.58 -5.99 -2.46
N LEU A 241 -18.14 -7.24 -2.45
CA LEU A 241 -16.78 -7.65 -2.78
C LEU A 241 -16.76 -8.39 -4.11
N LEU A 242 -15.65 -8.26 -4.82
CA LEU A 242 -15.36 -8.98 -6.05
C LEU A 242 -14.00 -9.67 -5.91
N SER A 243 -13.95 -10.95 -6.23
CA SER A 243 -12.72 -11.70 -6.42
C SER A 243 -12.64 -12.25 -7.84
N THR A 244 -11.47 -12.16 -8.45
CA THR A 244 -11.19 -12.83 -9.71
C THR A 244 -10.78 -14.29 -9.51
N ASP A 245 -10.39 -14.67 -8.29
CA ASP A 245 -10.22 -16.07 -7.89
C ASP A 245 -11.58 -16.65 -7.53
N LEU A 246 -12.08 -17.56 -8.37
CA LEU A 246 -13.40 -18.18 -8.20
C LEU A 246 -13.44 -19.19 -7.05
N THR A 247 -12.29 -19.63 -6.56
CA THR A 247 -12.15 -20.62 -5.47
C THR A 247 -12.03 -19.95 -4.10
N LEU A 248 -11.80 -18.63 -4.05
CA LEU A 248 -11.63 -17.90 -2.80
C LEU A 248 -12.92 -17.88 -1.98
N GLU A 249 -12.89 -18.44 -0.78
CA GLU A 249 -14.06 -18.56 0.08
C GLU A 249 -14.64 -17.21 0.51
N PRO A 250 -15.98 -17.06 0.62
CA PRO A 250 -16.62 -15.79 0.89
C PRO A 250 -16.20 -15.11 2.19
N LEU A 251 -16.03 -15.88 3.26
CA LEU A 251 -15.56 -15.35 4.54
C LEU A 251 -14.08 -14.97 4.49
N GLU A 252 -13.26 -15.69 3.71
CA GLU A 252 -11.87 -15.32 3.48
C GLU A 252 -11.80 -14.02 2.64
N MET A 253 -12.69 -13.81 1.64
CA MET A 253 -12.80 -12.53 0.94
C MET A 253 -13.05 -11.37 1.91
N LEU A 254 -13.98 -11.54 2.85
CA LEU A 254 -14.31 -10.51 3.84
C LEU A 254 -13.12 -10.24 4.78
N LYS A 255 -12.48 -11.28 5.26
CA LYS A 255 -11.31 -11.22 6.14
C LYS A 255 -10.13 -10.50 5.48
N LEU A 256 -9.76 -10.91 4.26
CA LEU A 256 -8.66 -10.31 3.49
C LEU A 256 -8.95 -8.84 3.17
N TYR A 257 -10.19 -8.52 2.81
CA TYR A 257 -10.56 -7.14 2.57
C TYR A 257 -10.49 -6.30 3.85
N GLY A 258 -10.79 -6.88 5.00
CA GLY A 258 -10.58 -6.27 6.32
C GLY A 258 -9.10 -5.96 6.59
N TYR A 259 -8.17 -6.81 6.13
CA TYR A 259 -6.74 -6.57 6.28
C TYR A 259 -6.22 -5.41 5.42
N ARG A 260 -6.94 -4.98 4.38
CA ARG A 260 -6.57 -3.81 3.58
C ARG A 260 -6.29 -2.57 4.45
N PHE A 261 -7.05 -2.38 5.52
CA PHE A 261 -6.85 -1.25 6.42
C PHE A 261 -5.44 -1.20 7.06
N LYS A 262 -4.72 -2.31 7.09
CA LYS A 262 -3.36 -2.36 7.65
C LYS A 262 -2.35 -1.50 6.87
N ILE A 263 -2.56 -1.25 5.57
CA ILE A 263 -1.70 -0.34 4.81
C ILE A 263 -1.89 1.12 5.27
N GLU A 264 -3.10 1.51 5.64
CA GLU A 264 -3.41 2.86 6.16
C GLU A 264 -2.74 3.09 7.53
N LEU A 265 -2.73 2.05 8.39
CA LEU A 265 -1.95 2.07 9.64
C LEU A 265 -0.45 2.16 9.34
N GLY A 266 0.03 1.43 8.33
CA GLY A 266 1.41 1.53 7.83
C GLY A 266 1.76 2.94 7.40
N PHE A 267 0.90 3.62 6.63
CA PHE A 267 1.11 5.02 6.23
C PHE A 267 1.20 5.96 7.44
N ARG A 268 0.36 5.78 8.44
CA ARG A 268 0.42 6.58 9.67
C ARG A 268 1.78 6.42 10.36
N GLN A 269 2.29 5.20 10.50
CA GLN A 269 3.59 4.94 11.09
C GLN A 269 4.74 5.48 10.22
N ALA A 270 4.65 5.29 8.90
CA ALA A 270 5.61 5.82 7.94
C ALA A 270 5.76 7.35 8.03
N VAL A 271 4.65 8.07 8.26
CA VAL A 271 4.66 9.53 8.40
C VAL A 271 5.16 9.96 9.78
N HIS A 272 4.61 9.39 10.86
CA HIS A 272 4.80 9.93 12.21
C HIS A 272 6.00 9.33 12.97
N VAL A 273 6.44 8.13 12.62
CA VAL A 273 7.55 7.44 13.31
C VAL A 273 8.81 7.41 12.48
N ILE A 274 8.68 7.10 11.19
CA ILE A 274 9.82 6.86 10.29
C ILE A 274 10.26 8.13 9.56
N GLY A 275 9.31 9.01 9.23
CA GLY A 275 9.58 10.14 8.35
C GLY A 275 9.80 9.76 6.89
N ALA A 276 9.25 8.61 6.44
CA ALA A 276 9.46 8.07 5.10
C ALA A 276 9.04 9.04 3.98
N TYR A 277 8.11 9.93 4.27
CA TYR A 277 7.64 10.95 3.34
C TYR A 277 8.13 12.36 3.71
N ALA A 278 9.11 12.51 4.61
CA ALA A 278 9.58 13.80 5.11
C ALA A 278 10.74 14.41 4.30
N TYR A 279 10.96 13.95 3.07
CA TYR A 279 12.02 14.52 2.22
C TYR A 279 11.68 15.94 1.75
N HIS A 280 12.73 16.79 1.63
CA HIS A 280 12.65 18.20 1.27
C HIS A 280 13.72 18.60 0.23
N PHE A 281 13.94 17.76 -0.79
CA PHE A 281 14.90 18.05 -1.85
C PHE A 281 14.26 18.87 -2.97
N TRP A 282 14.77 20.04 -3.29
CA TRP A 282 14.27 20.86 -4.38
C TRP A 282 15.30 20.99 -5.51
N MET A 283 14.83 21.50 -6.64
CA MET A 283 15.63 21.72 -7.84
C MET A 283 15.75 23.23 -8.09
N ALA A 284 16.95 23.78 -7.97
CA ALA A 284 17.18 25.24 -8.05
C ALA A 284 16.72 25.86 -9.39
N GLN A 285 16.95 25.14 -10.51
CA GLN A 285 16.60 25.60 -11.86
C GLN A 285 15.11 25.48 -12.18
N MET A 286 14.32 24.86 -11.28
CA MET A 286 12.89 24.68 -11.52
C MET A 286 12.12 25.99 -11.32
N THR A 287 11.24 26.31 -12.27
CA THR A 287 10.24 27.37 -12.07
C THR A 287 9.33 27.01 -10.90
N PRO A 288 9.14 27.89 -9.92
CA PRO A 288 8.28 27.61 -8.77
C PRO A 288 6.84 27.26 -9.18
N VAL A 289 6.31 26.16 -8.67
CA VAL A 289 4.90 25.77 -8.83
C VAL A 289 4.03 26.73 -8.02
N ARG A 290 2.89 27.13 -8.57
CA ARG A 290 1.89 27.97 -7.88
C ARG A 290 0.91 27.08 -7.12
N ARG A 291 0.29 27.65 -6.11
CA ARG A 291 -0.80 26.95 -5.40
C ARG A 291 -1.97 26.75 -6.38
N GLY A 292 -2.42 25.50 -6.50
CA GLY A 292 -3.47 25.11 -7.45
C GLY A 292 -2.97 24.55 -8.78
N ASP A 293 -1.65 24.65 -9.09
CA ASP A 293 -1.10 24.07 -10.31
C ASP A 293 -1.31 22.54 -10.35
N GLY A 294 -1.58 22.02 -11.56
CA GLY A 294 -1.71 20.61 -11.88
C GLY A 294 -0.38 19.98 -12.26
N ASP A 295 -0.43 19.08 -13.26
CA ASP A 295 0.73 18.34 -13.73
C ASP A 295 1.79 19.22 -14.39
N GLN A 296 3.06 18.86 -14.17
CA GLN A 296 4.21 19.54 -14.76
C GLN A 296 4.58 18.86 -16.08
N TYR A 297 4.46 19.61 -17.17
CA TYR A 297 4.72 19.12 -18.54
C TYR A 297 6.19 19.25 -18.91
N LEU A 298 6.89 18.12 -18.98
CA LEU A 298 8.35 18.06 -19.22
C LEU A 298 8.73 17.84 -20.70
N HIS A 299 7.78 17.45 -21.52
CA HIS A 299 8.06 17.15 -22.94
C HIS A 299 8.53 18.36 -23.75
N ARG A 300 8.29 19.60 -23.26
CA ARG A 300 8.77 20.86 -23.87
C ARG A 300 10.04 21.42 -23.21
N LYS A 301 10.62 20.71 -22.25
CA LYS A 301 11.84 21.11 -21.54
C LYS A 301 13.07 20.47 -22.18
N SER A 302 14.24 21.10 -22.00
CA SER A 302 15.52 20.56 -22.45
C SER A 302 15.84 19.20 -21.81
N ASP A 303 16.70 18.42 -22.46
CA ASP A 303 17.14 17.12 -21.94
C ASP A 303 17.83 17.28 -20.58
N SER A 304 18.71 18.27 -20.45
CA SER A 304 19.41 18.57 -19.18
C SER A 304 18.41 18.86 -18.03
N TYR A 305 17.32 19.62 -18.32
CA TYR A 305 16.27 19.85 -17.34
C TYR A 305 15.53 18.56 -16.97
N ARG A 306 15.17 17.74 -17.97
CA ARG A 306 14.49 16.45 -17.76
C ARG A 306 15.36 15.50 -16.94
N ASP A 307 16.67 15.46 -17.20
CA ASP A 307 17.61 14.64 -16.42
C ASP A 307 17.76 15.15 -14.98
N GLY A 308 17.77 16.47 -14.78
CA GLY A 308 17.68 17.06 -13.45
C GLY A 308 16.46 16.61 -12.68
N VAL A 309 15.28 16.59 -13.33
CA VAL A 309 14.02 16.10 -12.75
C VAL A 309 14.11 14.60 -12.44
N ARG A 310 14.62 13.76 -13.37
CA ARG A 310 14.79 12.30 -13.14
C ARG A 310 15.68 12.02 -11.94
N ARG A 311 16.85 12.69 -11.84
CA ARG A 311 17.75 12.56 -10.68
C ARG A 311 17.07 12.95 -9.38
N LYS A 312 16.27 14.04 -9.38
CA LYS A 312 15.56 14.48 -8.19
C LYS A 312 14.46 13.50 -7.79
N LEU A 313 13.72 12.98 -8.77
CA LEU A 313 12.70 11.96 -8.54
C LEU A 313 13.31 10.65 -7.99
N GLY A 314 14.46 10.24 -8.54
CA GLY A 314 15.24 9.11 -8.00
C GLY A 314 15.63 9.32 -6.54
N ALA A 315 16.04 10.55 -6.15
CA ALA A 315 16.35 10.87 -4.77
C ALA A 315 15.11 10.78 -3.84
N TYR A 316 13.93 11.21 -4.31
CA TYR A 316 12.69 11.04 -3.53
C TYR A 316 12.35 9.57 -3.36
N HIS A 317 12.41 8.79 -4.44
CA HIS A 317 12.14 7.35 -4.38
C HIS A 317 13.15 6.61 -3.49
N ALA A 318 14.44 6.98 -3.52
CA ALA A 318 15.45 6.41 -2.63
C ALA A 318 15.13 6.67 -1.15
N HIS A 319 14.79 7.92 -0.81
CA HIS A 319 14.40 8.29 0.56
C HIS A 319 13.18 7.49 1.04
N VAL A 320 12.13 7.44 0.21
CA VAL A 320 10.89 6.70 0.52
C VAL A 320 11.17 5.21 0.64
N GLN A 321 12.00 4.64 -0.24
CA GLN A 321 12.34 3.22 -0.21
C GLN A 321 13.12 2.83 1.05
N LEU A 322 14.08 3.67 1.47
CA LEU A 322 14.78 3.48 2.75
C LEU A 322 13.81 3.56 3.93
N GLY A 323 12.82 4.45 3.87
CA GLY A 323 11.74 4.52 4.86
C GLY A 323 10.89 3.26 4.90
N CYS A 324 10.52 2.69 3.74
CA CYS A 324 9.81 1.40 3.66
C CYS A 324 10.63 0.26 4.29
N ILE A 325 11.93 0.19 3.98
CA ILE A 325 12.83 -0.82 4.55
C ILE A 325 12.94 -0.65 6.06
N ALA A 326 13.19 0.57 6.54
CA ALA A 326 13.29 0.85 7.98
C ALA A 326 12.01 0.46 8.72
N GLN A 327 10.85 0.83 8.20
CA GLN A 327 9.56 0.45 8.79
C GLN A 327 9.38 -1.07 8.80
N GLY A 328 9.66 -1.76 7.70
CA GLY A 328 9.53 -3.20 7.61
C GLY A 328 10.47 -3.94 8.57
N LEU A 329 11.71 -3.45 8.76
CA LEU A 329 12.63 -3.98 9.75
C LEU A 329 12.13 -3.77 11.19
N LEU A 330 11.53 -2.61 11.51
CA LEU A 330 10.90 -2.40 12.81
C LEU A 330 9.74 -3.35 13.04
N GLN A 331 8.91 -3.60 12.02
CA GLN A 331 7.81 -4.58 12.10
C GLN A 331 8.33 -6.01 12.25
N TYR A 332 9.38 -6.38 11.53
CA TYR A 332 10.06 -7.67 11.70
C TYR A 332 10.54 -7.87 13.14
N LEU A 333 11.26 -6.89 13.71
CA LEU A 333 11.71 -6.94 15.09
C LEU A 333 10.56 -7.00 16.09
N ALA A 334 9.47 -6.29 15.83
CA ALA A 334 8.27 -6.36 16.66
C ALA A 334 7.67 -7.76 16.70
N ILE A 335 7.65 -8.49 15.58
CA ILE A 335 7.03 -9.80 15.43
C ILE A 335 7.95 -10.90 15.96
N GLU A 336 9.18 -10.96 15.47
CA GLU A 336 10.10 -12.06 15.74
C GLU A 336 10.87 -11.90 17.07
N HIS A 337 11.02 -10.68 17.55
CA HIS A 337 11.80 -10.35 18.74
C HIS A 337 10.98 -9.60 19.80
N THR A 338 9.68 -9.84 19.89
CA THR A 338 8.72 -9.20 20.79
C THR A 338 9.26 -9.06 22.23
N ALA A 339 9.72 -10.16 22.83
CA ALA A 339 10.21 -10.16 24.21
C ALA A 339 11.46 -9.32 24.42
N ALA A 340 12.40 -9.36 23.45
CA ALA A 340 13.62 -8.56 23.51
C ALA A 340 13.30 -7.06 23.37
N VAL A 341 12.40 -6.69 22.47
CA VAL A 341 11.97 -5.30 22.30
C VAL A 341 11.33 -4.78 23.58
N TRP A 342 10.39 -5.50 24.18
CA TRP A 342 9.74 -5.07 25.41
C TRP A 342 10.71 -4.94 26.59
N ARG A 343 11.71 -5.82 26.69
CA ARG A 343 12.76 -5.77 27.72
C ARG A 343 13.58 -4.48 27.61
N ASN A 344 13.89 -4.05 26.39
CA ASN A 344 14.75 -2.90 26.11
C ASN A 344 13.97 -1.58 25.94
N PHE A 345 12.64 -1.61 25.99
CA PHE A 345 11.84 -0.40 25.80
C PHE A 345 11.95 0.57 26.98
N GLY A 346 11.95 0.08 28.24
CA GLY A 346 12.32 0.82 29.44
C GLY A 346 11.45 2.04 29.79
N SER A 347 10.28 2.24 29.18
CA SER A 347 9.42 3.40 29.43
C SER A 347 8.16 3.04 30.20
N TRP A 348 7.90 3.81 31.25
CA TRP A 348 6.68 3.71 32.06
C TRP A 348 5.48 4.44 31.45
N LEU A 349 5.70 5.27 30.43
CA LEU A 349 4.66 6.10 29.79
C LEU A 349 3.66 5.31 28.95
N ARG A 350 3.83 4.02 28.79
CA ARG A 350 2.96 3.18 27.98
C ARG A 350 2.65 1.88 28.69
N THR A 351 1.38 1.49 28.69
CA THR A 351 0.96 0.16 29.11
C THR A 351 1.64 -0.89 28.24
N MET A 352 2.40 -1.77 28.86
CA MET A 352 3.09 -2.88 28.19
C MET A 352 2.19 -4.11 28.17
N ASN A 353 2.02 -4.70 27.01
CA ASN A 353 1.46 -6.03 26.86
C ASN A 353 2.51 -6.96 26.27
N LEU A 354 3.19 -7.70 27.11
CA LEU A 354 4.34 -8.53 26.75
C LEU A 354 4.00 -9.68 25.78
N SER A 355 2.72 -10.06 25.69
CA SER A 355 2.25 -11.10 24.77
C SER A 355 1.98 -10.58 23.36
N MET A 356 1.91 -9.25 23.16
CA MET A 356 1.57 -8.64 21.88
C MET A 356 2.81 -8.00 21.23
N PRO A 357 2.98 -8.14 19.90
CA PRO A 357 3.99 -7.40 19.18
C PRO A 357 3.87 -5.89 19.42
N PRO A 358 4.97 -5.22 19.79
CA PRO A 358 4.98 -3.77 20.02
C PRO A 358 4.80 -2.98 18.72
N SER A 359 4.41 -1.70 18.84
CA SER A 359 4.34 -0.81 17.68
C SER A 359 5.75 -0.41 17.22
N GLU A 360 5.86 0.07 15.97
CA GLU A 360 7.12 0.56 15.39
C GLU A 360 7.77 1.66 16.26
N LEU A 361 6.96 2.51 16.91
CA LEU A 361 7.46 3.53 17.84
C LEU A 361 8.18 2.92 19.04
N VAL A 362 7.60 1.86 19.61
CA VAL A 362 8.21 1.14 20.75
C VAL A 362 9.53 0.47 20.33
N VAL A 363 9.53 -0.19 19.16
CA VAL A 363 10.75 -0.80 18.60
C VAL A 363 11.83 0.24 18.36
N ALA A 364 11.48 1.37 17.73
CA ALA A 364 12.41 2.46 17.48
C ALA A 364 12.99 3.04 18.80
N SER A 365 12.18 3.12 19.84
CA SER A 365 12.64 3.59 21.17
C SER A 365 13.57 2.57 21.83
N ALA A 366 13.24 1.28 21.77
CA ALA A 366 14.10 0.21 22.27
C ALA A 366 15.46 0.17 21.54
N LEU A 367 15.45 0.32 20.22
CA LEU A 367 16.69 0.39 19.43
C LEU A 367 17.54 1.61 19.79
N ARG A 368 16.92 2.77 20.02
CA ARG A 368 17.66 3.98 20.44
C ARG A 368 18.37 3.80 21.77
N SER A 369 17.76 3.09 22.73
CA SER A 369 18.39 2.83 24.03
C SER A 369 19.56 1.85 23.95
N THR A 370 19.51 0.87 23.03
CA THR A 370 20.53 -0.20 22.90
C THR A 370 21.57 0.09 21.82
N LEU A 371 21.32 1.06 20.93
CA LEU A 371 22.17 1.32 19.77
C LEU A 371 23.63 1.65 20.17
N TRP A 372 23.82 2.39 21.25
CA TRP A 372 25.14 2.79 21.72
C TRP A 372 25.98 1.62 22.23
N GLU A 373 25.34 0.66 22.89
CA GLU A 373 26.01 -0.57 23.36
C GLU A 373 26.41 -1.43 22.14
N LEU A 374 25.55 -1.55 21.14
CA LEU A 374 25.84 -2.26 19.89
C LEU A 374 27.02 -1.63 19.13
N LEU A 375 27.05 -0.30 19.08
CA LEU A 375 28.11 0.45 18.40
C LEU A 375 29.45 0.46 19.16
N ALA A 376 29.45 0.19 20.49
CA ALA A 376 30.64 0.02 21.29
C ALA A 376 31.38 -1.30 20.98
N VAL A 377 30.75 -2.24 20.25
CA VAL A 377 31.38 -3.49 19.82
C VAL A 377 32.01 -3.31 18.44
N PRO A 378 33.34 -3.12 18.33
CA PRO A 378 34.05 -2.74 17.10
C PRO A 378 33.90 -3.74 15.95
N SER A 379 33.63 -5.01 16.28
CA SER A 379 33.53 -6.10 15.30
C SER A 379 32.20 -6.17 14.55
N LEU A 380 31.12 -5.51 15.05
CA LEU A 380 29.78 -5.69 14.50
C LEU A 380 29.42 -4.74 13.36
N ALA A 381 29.96 -3.52 13.33
CA ALA A 381 29.69 -2.56 12.27
C ALA A 381 30.76 -1.45 12.17
N PRO A 382 31.99 -1.72 11.70
CA PRO A 382 33.10 -0.75 11.72
C PRO A 382 32.78 0.50 10.90
N ASP A 383 32.04 0.40 9.79
CA ASP A 383 31.69 1.55 8.95
C ASP A 383 30.55 2.38 9.53
N LEU A 384 29.55 1.73 10.14
CA LEU A 384 28.47 2.42 10.84
C LEU A 384 29.03 3.16 12.08
N ALA A 385 29.92 2.53 12.83
CA ALA A 385 30.62 3.17 13.96
C ALA A 385 31.39 4.43 13.52
N LYS A 386 32.12 4.36 12.40
CA LYS A 386 32.83 5.53 11.82
C LYS A 386 31.85 6.64 11.43
N ILE A 387 30.74 6.33 10.79
CA ILE A 387 29.73 7.30 10.39
C ILE A 387 29.13 7.98 11.62
N LEU A 388 28.72 7.23 12.62
CA LEU A 388 28.08 7.76 13.83
C LEU A 388 29.05 8.56 14.69
N LEU A 389 30.34 8.15 14.80
CA LEU A 389 31.39 8.93 15.45
C LEU A 389 31.66 10.26 14.73
N LYS A 390 31.52 10.29 13.39
CA LYS A 390 31.62 11.52 12.61
C LYS A 390 30.50 12.51 12.97
N TYR A 391 29.26 12.00 13.13
CA TYR A 391 28.10 12.83 13.52
C TYR A 391 28.11 13.23 15.01
N ARG A 392 28.73 12.43 15.89
CA ARG A 392 28.87 12.76 17.31
C ARG A 392 29.83 13.95 17.58
N ARG A 393 30.68 14.28 16.62
CA ARG A 393 31.61 15.43 16.69
C ARG A 393 30.96 16.77 16.32
N CYS A 394 29.69 16.79 15.92
CA CYS A 394 28.93 18.02 15.89
C CYS A 394 28.56 18.37 17.33
N ASP A 395 29.29 19.30 17.93
CA ASP A 395 29.03 19.80 19.27
C ASP A 395 27.56 20.15 19.44
N PRO A 396 26.93 19.85 20.59
CA PRO A 396 25.60 20.38 20.88
C PRO A 396 25.64 21.91 20.75
N PRO A 397 24.57 22.55 20.27
CA PRO A 397 24.53 24.00 20.23
C PRO A 397 24.84 24.53 21.63
N PRO A 398 25.63 25.62 21.77
CA PRO A 398 25.98 26.16 23.07
C PRO A 398 24.73 26.37 23.89
N GLU A 399 24.73 25.89 25.12
CA GLU A 399 23.61 26.09 26.04
C GLU A 399 23.34 27.59 26.08
N THR A 400 22.16 27.96 25.63
CA THR A 400 21.66 29.34 25.77
C THR A 400 21.65 29.61 27.25
N GLU A 401 22.55 30.49 27.71
CA GLU A 401 22.52 31.04 29.05
C GLU A 401 21.07 31.45 29.35
N GLN A 402 20.48 30.79 30.32
CA GLN A 402 19.21 31.23 30.90
C GLN A 402 19.45 32.62 31.45
N VAL A 403 19.02 33.64 30.73
CA VAL A 403 18.88 35.00 31.26
C VAL A 403 17.92 34.89 32.43
N ARG A 404 18.47 34.88 33.63
CA ARG A 404 17.75 35.11 34.89
C ARG A 404 17.29 36.56 34.83
N ALA A 405 16.00 36.77 34.74
CA ALA A 405 15.30 37.98 35.17
C ALA A 405 14.10 37.56 36.01
#